data_8bc3b91a044eae0534fe345334011531
#
_entry.id   8bc3b91a044eae0534fe345334011531
#
_cell.length_a   1.000
_cell.length_b   1.000
_cell.length_c   1.000
_cell.angle_alpha   90.00
_cell.angle_beta   90.00
_cell.angle_gamma   90.00
#
_symmetry.space_group_name_H-M   'P 1'
#
loop_
_entity.id
_entity.type
_entity.pdbx_description
1 polymer ?
#
loop_
_entity_poly.entity_id
_entity_poly.type
_entity_poly.pdbx_seq_one_letter_code
_entity_poly.pdbx_strand_id
1 'polypeptide(L)'
;MKNRSWEIIVAGLFLLLVAVIITSKADDNEHSHENEEYTARQTSTSTERSAARTQRITVIDVEELAKMEDLKELENLRSLEGLEKLKNLAALIPEDAKNEIMTELNAALSELEDDSFSINVDMAEGLVMLKKEYKGTPGEWNDVSPGVYAFTNEFDVSGLDEVSVQLTSGSLVIVGNDSPKASISVKASGDIAARELLKEMVSVVSNKNGSGAEFKVVNNKSSDSNIQLQTTIYIPSNLDITSFTNGGHIEATNFQGDVEFKTSGGHITLKDLSGDITAFTEGGHIRITDSKGDASLKSLGGHVSAINFEGDLEMRTSGGNVKGTKLSGSTNAFSSGGNINLQFISVGGDIQARNGAGQIDILLPAGVSANINANGTKVEIGAGLNFKGDKKKSQVIGTLGNGGAEITAKTGYGTVQIRKNE
;
A
#
# COMPACT_ATOMS: atom_id res chain seq x y z
N MET A 1 -6.17 10.82 16.24
CA MET A 1 -5.60 10.67 17.59
C MET A 1 -5.59 9.23 18.11
N LYS A 2 -6.49 8.32 17.67
CA LYS A 2 -6.54 6.91 18.11
C LYS A 2 -5.38 6.00 17.63
N ASN A 3 -4.70 6.31 16.52
CA ASN A 3 -3.58 5.49 16.05
C ASN A 3 -2.31 5.58 16.92
N ARG A 4 -2.10 6.69 17.64
CA ARG A 4 -0.96 6.82 18.56
C ARG A 4 -1.08 5.99 19.83
N SER A 5 -2.29 5.66 20.26
CA SER A 5 -2.51 4.85 21.49
C SER A 5 -2.03 3.41 21.31
N TRP A 6 -2.24 2.81 20.14
CA TRP A 6 -1.77 1.47 19.82
C TRP A 6 -0.23 1.36 19.78
N GLU A 7 0.42 2.33 19.16
CA GLU A 7 1.90 2.38 19.08
C GLU A 7 2.53 2.52 20.48
N ILE A 8 1.92 3.33 21.36
CA ILE A 8 2.37 3.51 22.74
C ILE A 8 2.21 2.23 23.55
N ILE A 9 1.15 1.46 23.33
CA ILE A 9 0.85 0.24 24.06
C ILE A 9 1.75 -0.91 23.60
N VAL A 10 1.98 -1.06 22.30
CA VAL A 10 2.95 -2.05 21.77
C VAL A 10 4.35 -1.73 22.26
N ALA A 11 4.74 -0.46 22.31
CA ALA A 11 6.01 -0.02 22.89
C ALA A 11 6.06 -0.27 24.40
N GLY A 12 4.98 -0.04 25.14
CA GLY A 12 4.86 -0.31 26.58
C GLY A 12 4.96 -1.80 26.89
N LEU A 13 4.29 -2.65 26.11
CA LEU A 13 4.37 -4.11 26.23
C LEU A 13 5.75 -4.65 25.92
N PHE A 14 6.44 -4.10 24.93
CA PHE A 14 7.82 -4.46 24.62
C PHE A 14 8.77 -4.04 25.75
N LEU A 15 8.58 -2.87 26.34
CA LEU A 15 9.36 -2.38 27.50
C LEU A 15 9.13 -3.25 28.74
N LEU A 16 7.90 -3.73 28.99
CA LEU A 16 7.57 -4.60 30.11
C LEU A 16 8.22 -5.97 29.94
N LEU A 17 8.21 -6.52 28.74
CA LEU A 17 8.89 -7.78 28.39
C LEU A 17 10.42 -7.67 28.55
N VAL A 18 11.02 -6.57 28.14
CA VAL A 18 12.45 -6.30 28.29
C VAL A 18 12.82 -6.11 29.77
N ALA A 19 11.99 -5.42 30.56
CA ALA A 19 12.21 -5.20 31.99
C ALA A 19 12.21 -6.53 32.79
N VAL A 20 11.27 -7.45 32.50
CA VAL A 20 11.22 -8.79 33.12
C VAL A 20 12.47 -9.62 32.79
N ILE A 21 12.97 -9.54 31.57
CA ILE A 21 14.21 -10.24 31.15
C ILE A 21 15.44 -9.67 31.90
N ILE A 22 15.48 -8.37 32.15
CA ILE A 22 16.59 -7.74 32.89
C ILE A 22 16.53 -8.10 34.38
N THR A 23 15.39 -8.15 35.01
CA THR A 23 15.22 -8.51 36.42
C THR A 23 15.53 -9.98 36.67
N SER A 24 15.10 -10.92 35.80
CA SER A 24 15.43 -12.34 35.92
C SER A 24 16.91 -12.64 35.76
N LYS A 25 17.66 -11.84 34.98
CA LYS A 25 19.13 -11.98 34.86
C LYS A 25 19.93 -11.36 36.03
N ALA A 26 19.34 -10.41 36.75
CA ALA A 26 19.99 -9.82 37.93
C ALA A 26 20.04 -10.83 39.10
N ASP A 27 19.03 -11.69 39.26
CA ASP A 27 18.99 -12.71 40.32
C ASP A 27 19.96 -13.89 40.07
N ASP A 28 20.30 -14.20 38.80
CA ASP A 28 21.24 -15.29 38.47
C ASP A 28 22.73 -14.92 38.62
N ASN A 29 23.07 -13.65 38.78
CA ASN A 29 24.46 -13.18 38.87
C ASN A 29 25.03 -13.10 40.30
N GLU A 30 24.27 -13.42 41.35
CA GLU A 30 24.78 -13.42 42.73
C GLU A 30 25.42 -14.77 43.18
N HIS A 31 25.44 -15.84 42.35
CA HIS A 31 25.94 -17.13 42.70
C HIS A 31 26.92 -17.74 41.69
N SER A 32 27.96 -17.04 41.24
CA SER A 32 29.15 -17.71 40.65
C SER A 32 30.37 -16.77 40.58
N HIS A 33 31.03 -16.62 41.70
CA HIS A 33 32.47 -16.31 41.74
C HIS A 33 33.16 -17.50 42.39
N GLU A 34 33.83 -18.34 41.58
CA GLU A 34 35.13 -18.93 41.84
C GLU A 34 35.59 -19.88 40.72
N ASN A 35 36.81 -19.61 40.23
CA ASN A 35 37.74 -20.52 39.50
C ASN A 35 37.38 -20.93 38.03
N GLU A 36 38.17 -20.56 37.05
CA GLU A 36 39.48 -21.09 36.69
C GLU A 36 40.09 -20.39 35.47
N GLU A 37 41.32 -20.00 35.62
CA GLU A 37 42.27 -19.59 34.58
C GLU A 37 42.83 -20.86 33.92
N TYR A 38 42.81 -21.04 32.62
CA TYR A 38 43.86 -21.53 31.72
C TYR A 38 43.36 -21.96 30.35
N THR A 39 44.08 -21.47 29.33
CA THR A 39 44.27 -22.00 27.95
C THR A 39 43.09 -22.06 27.00
N ALA A 40 43.15 -21.21 25.98
CA ALA A 40 43.28 -21.59 24.57
C ALA A 40 43.39 -20.41 23.62
N ARG A 41 44.48 -20.32 22.96
CA ARG A 41 44.67 -19.55 21.72
C ARG A 41 44.14 -20.39 20.54
N GLN A 42 43.51 -19.72 19.59
CA GLN A 42 43.14 -20.12 18.25
C GLN A 42 41.80 -20.91 18.13
N THR A 43 40.77 -20.12 17.89
CA THR A 43 39.78 -20.24 16.82
C THR A 43 38.70 -19.14 17.07
N SER A 44 39.00 -17.92 16.70
CA SER A 44 38.05 -16.81 16.81
C SER A 44 37.84 -16.22 15.45
N THR A 45 36.60 -16.26 14.96
CA THR A 45 36.16 -15.17 14.05
C THR A 45 34.65 -15.02 13.89
N SER A 46 33.82 -15.99 14.32
CA SER A 46 32.37 -15.83 14.14
C SER A 46 31.57 -15.68 15.43
N THR A 47 32.07 -16.21 16.54
CA THR A 47 31.33 -16.23 17.81
C THR A 47 31.48 -14.91 18.59
N GLU A 48 32.62 -14.25 18.51
CA GLU A 48 32.83 -12.95 19.20
C GLU A 48 32.04 -11.79 18.60
N ARG A 49 31.76 -11.80 17.28
CA ARG A 49 30.90 -10.77 16.67
C ARG A 49 29.42 -10.90 17.09
N SER A 50 28.97 -12.11 17.37
CA SER A 50 27.62 -12.35 17.86
C SER A 50 27.46 -11.97 19.33
N ALA A 51 28.43 -12.31 20.17
CA ALA A 51 28.44 -11.95 21.59
C ALA A 51 28.56 -10.44 21.83
N ALA A 52 29.42 -9.74 21.05
CA ALA A 52 29.58 -8.29 21.15
C ALA A 52 28.30 -7.51 20.71
N ARG A 53 27.51 -8.07 19.79
CA ARG A 53 26.25 -7.48 19.35
C ARG A 53 25.11 -7.71 20.37
N THR A 54 25.11 -8.82 21.06
CA THR A 54 24.15 -9.13 22.14
C THR A 54 24.40 -8.26 23.39
N GLN A 55 25.66 -7.98 23.73
CA GLN A 55 26.00 -7.08 24.83
C GLN A 55 25.66 -5.60 24.56
N ARG A 56 25.60 -5.15 23.28
CA ARG A 56 25.18 -3.78 22.96
C ARG A 56 23.68 -3.56 23.11
N ILE A 57 22.87 -4.59 23.01
CA ILE A 57 21.40 -4.51 23.21
C ILE A 57 21.03 -4.51 24.70
N THR A 58 21.87 -5.03 25.57
CA THR A 58 21.64 -5.09 27.04
C THR A 58 21.98 -3.80 27.80
N VAL A 59 22.44 -2.74 27.14
CA VAL A 59 22.80 -1.46 27.79
C VAL A 59 22.07 -0.30 27.10
N ILE A 60 20.80 -0.47 26.75
CA ILE A 60 19.95 0.68 26.38
C ILE A 60 19.22 1.10 27.65
N ASP A 61 19.55 2.26 28.16
CA ASP A 61 18.90 2.88 29.31
C ASP A 61 17.43 3.11 29.00
N VAL A 62 16.53 2.69 29.91
CA VAL A 62 15.08 2.81 29.77
C VAL A 62 14.64 4.26 29.52
N GLU A 63 15.41 5.24 30.04
CA GLU A 63 15.18 6.66 29.78
C GLU A 63 15.54 7.10 28.35
N GLU A 64 16.46 6.41 27.67
CA GLU A 64 16.78 6.66 26.26
C GLU A 64 15.74 6.09 25.31
N LEU A 65 15.15 4.93 25.62
CA LEU A 65 14.04 4.34 24.88
C LEU A 65 12.76 5.20 24.94
N ALA A 66 12.50 5.87 26.06
CA ALA A 66 11.37 6.81 26.18
C ALA A 66 11.55 8.10 25.36
N LYS A 67 12.74 8.39 24.87
CA LYS A 67 13.08 9.57 24.04
C LYS A 67 13.16 9.26 22.53
N MET A 68 13.05 7.99 22.12
CA MET A 68 13.11 7.61 20.71
C MET A 68 11.80 7.98 20.00
N GLU A 69 11.77 9.14 19.36
CA GLU A 69 10.70 9.59 18.45
C GLU A 69 10.69 8.83 17.10
N ASP A 70 11.64 7.93 16.84
CA ASP A 70 11.81 7.25 15.57
C ASP A 70 11.46 5.74 15.66
N LEU A 71 10.20 5.43 15.37
CA LEU A 71 9.65 4.07 15.20
C LEU A 71 10.29 3.23 14.07
N LYS A 72 11.25 3.78 13.33
CA LYS A 72 11.95 3.09 12.24
C LYS A 72 12.80 1.89 12.69
N GLU A 73 13.24 1.84 13.93
CA GLU A 73 13.99 0.69 14.42
C GLU A 73 13.10 -0.52 14.76
N LEU A 74 11.79 -0.32 15.00
CA LEU A 74 10.82 -1.40 15.18
C LEU A 74 10.52 -2.15 13.87
N GLU A 75 10.70 -1.53 12.72
CA GLU A 75 10.61 -2.20 11.41
C GLU A 75 11.72 -3.25 11.22
N ASN A 76 12.89 -3.04 11.81
CA ASN A 76 13.98 -4.01 11.77
C ASN A 76 13.74 -5.26 12.63
N LEU A 77 12.82 -5.22 13.59
CA LEU A 77 12.39 -6.38 14.39
C LEU A 77 11.42 -7.31 13.64
N ARG A 78 10.87 -6.88 12.51
CA ARG A 78 10.06 -7.70 11.60
C ARG A 78 10.89 -8.70 10.79
N SER A 79 12.22 -8.67 10.86
CA SER A 79 13.04 -9.68 10.20
C SER A 79 12.89 -11.04 10.91
N LEU A 80 12.86 -12.14 10.14
CA LEU A 80 12.80 -13.53 10.65
C LEU A 80 13.88 -13.80 11.72
N GLU A 81 15.04 -13.20 11.59
CA GLU A 81 16.17 -13.33 12.55
C GLU A 81 15.90 -12.62 13.89
N GLY A 82 15.12 -11.53 13.88
CA GLY A 82 14.66 -10.84 15.10
C GLY A 82 13.60 -11.64 15.86
N LEU A 83 12.68 -12.27 15.14
CA LEU A 83 11.63 -13.14 15.70
C LEU A 83 12.22 -14.42 16.33
N GLU A 84 13.24 -15.00 15.72
CA GLU A 84 13.91 -16.22 16.25
C GLU A 84 14.68 -15.91 17.55
N LYS A 85 15.27 -14.74 17.67
CA LYS A 85 15.92 -14.26 18.92
C LYS A 85 14.92 -13.98 20.03
N LEU A 86 13.75 -13.39 19.70
CA LEU A 86 12.64 -13.19 20.65
C LEU A 86 12.06 -14.52 21.14
N LYS A 87 11.94 -15.53 20.26
CA LYS A 87 11.47 -16.88 20.61
C LYS A 87 12.38 -17.54 21.65
N ASN A 88 13.69 -17.43 21.48
CA ASN A 88 14.67 -17.98 22.42
C ASN A 88 14.68 -17.23 23.77
N LEU A 89 14.40 -15.93 23.76
CA LEU A 89 14.29 -15.12 24.97
C LEU A 89 13.01 -15.45 25.78
N ALA A 90 11.88 -15.63 25.10
CA ALA A 90 10.61 -15.97 25.72
C ALA A 90 10.61 -17.34 26.43
N ALA A 91 11.46 -18.27 25.95
CA ALA A 91 11.64 -19.58 26.56
C ALA A 91 12.35 -19.54 27.94
N LEU A 92 13.02 -18.40 28.26
CA LEU A 92 13.76 -18.22 29.52
C LEU A 92 12.90 -17.58 30.62
N ILE A 93 11.67 -17.16 30.33
CA ILE A 93 10.77 -16.54 31.33
C ILE A 93 10.16 -17.64 32.21
N PRO A 94 10.25 -17.58 33.55
CA PRO A 94 9.58 -18.51 34.45
C PRO A 94 8.06 -18.52 34.23
N GLU A 95 7.42 -19.69 34.48
CA GLU A 95 5.98 -19.87 34.15
C GLU A 95 5.06 -19.00 35.01
N ASP A 96 5.43 -18.72 36.25
CA ASP A 96 4.74 -17.80 37.14
C ASP A 96 4.81 -16.35 36.64
N ALA A 97 5.97 -15.88 36.19
CA ALA A 97 6.15 -14.57 35.59
C ALA A 97 5.38 -14.42 34.26
N LYS A 98 5.27 -15.49 33.46
CA LYS A 98 4.43 -15.50 32.26
C LYS A 98 2.97 -15.24 32.57
N ASN A 99 2.45 -15.92 33.63
CA ASN A 99 1.05 -15.76 34.03
C ASN A 99 0.73 -14.35 34.54
N GLU A 100 1.66 -13.71 35.23
CA GLU A 100 1.51 -12.33 35.71
C GLU A 100 1.50 -11.34 34.54
N ILE A 101 2.47 -11.47 33.62
CA ILE A 101 2.54 -10.67 32.38
C ILE A 101 1.26 -10.84 31.55
N MET A 102 0.77 -12.08 31.41
CA MET A 102 -0.47 -12.34 30.66
C MET A 102 -1.68 -11.71 31.30
N THR A 103 -1.74 -11.68 32.62
CA THR A 103 -2.84 -11.06 33.34
C THR A 103 -2.87 -9.54 33.14
N GLU A 104 -1.72 -8.88 33.27
CA GLU A 104 -1.59 -7.43 33.04
C GLU A 104 -1.82 -7.06 31.58
N LEU A 105 -1.31 -7.90 30.65
CA LEU A 105 -1.51 -7.73 29.22
C LEU A 105 -2.98 -7.82 28.84
N ASN A 106 -3.69 -8.85 29.32
CA ASN A 106 -5.12 -9.00 29.06
C ASN A 106 -5.95 -7.85 29.67
N ALA A 107 -5.57 -7.34 30.84
CA ALA A 107 -6.22 -6.17 31.45
C ALA A 107 -6.02 -4.92 30.57
N ALA A 108 -4.79 -4.65 30.11
CA ALA A 108 -4.49 -3.52 29.24
C ALA A 108 -5.15 -3.65 27.86
N LEU A 109 -5.23 -4.86 27.32
CA LEU A 109 -5.86 -5.12 26.02
C LEU A 109 -7.38 -5.01 26.08
N SER A 110 -8.01 -5.35 27.22
CA SER A 110 -9.46 -5.20 27.39
C SER A 110 -9.93 -3.75 27.36
N GLU A 111 -9.05 -2.79 27.70
CA GLU A 111 -9.34 -1.36 27.56
C GLU A 111 -9.30 -0.88 26.09
N LEU A 112 -8.70 -1.67 25.21
CA LEU A 112 -8.58 -1.38 23.78
C LEU A 112 -9.61 -2.09 22.92
N GLU A 113 -10.28 -3.09 23.47
CA GLU A 113 -11.36 -3.77 22.78
C GLU A 113 -12.55 -2.82 22.59
N ASP A 114 -13.10 -2.84 21.40
CA ASP A 114 -14.36 -2.16 21.11
C ASP A 114 -15.39 -3.18 20.56
N ASP A 115 -16.59 -2.72 20.24
CA ASP A 115 -17.65 -3.60 19.76
C ASP A 115 -17.31 -4.28 18.41
N SER A 116 -16.26 -3.81 17.73
CA SER A 116 -15.89 -4.30 16.39
C SER A 116 -14.79 -5.36 16.38
N PHE A 117 -14.02 -5.50 17.45
CA PHE A 117 -12.96 -6.50 17.53
C PHE A 117 -12.62 -6.90 18.97
N SER A 118 -11.98 -8.06 19.12
CA SER A 118 -11.30 -8.53 20.31
C SER A 118 -9.84 -8.87 20.03
N ILE A 119 -9.01 -8.81 21.06
CA ILE A 119 -7.58 -9.17 20.94
C ILE A 119 -7.36 -10.45 21.74
N ASN A 120 -7.03 -11.54 21.05
CA ASN A 120 -6.65 -12.79 21.70
C ASN A 120 -5.14 -12.88 21.81
N VAL A 121 -4.67 -13.25 22.99
CA VAL A 121 -3.27 -13.50 23.29
C VAL A 121 -3.07 -15.00 23.41
N ASP A 122 -2.24 -15.56 22.55
CA ASP A 122 -1.85 -16.98 22.60
C ASP A 122 -0.36 -17.09 22.91
N MET A 123 -0.02 -17.99 23.83
CA MET A 123 1.36 -18.34 24.14
C MET A 123 1.64 -19.74 23.64
N ALA A 124 2.04 -19.89 22.40
CA ALA A 124 2.50 -21.16 21.86
C ALA A 124 4.03 -21.17 21.76
N GLU A 125 4.64 -22.21 22.26
CA GLU A 125 6.11 -22.44 22.19
C GLU A 125 6.97 -21.26 22.71
N GLY A 126 6.50 -20.52 23.72
CA GLY A 126 7.22 -19.39 24.30
C GLY A 126 7.16 -18.10 23.46
N LEU A 127 6.32 -18.04 22.44
CA LEU A 127 6.04 -16.84 21.66
C LEU A 127 4.69 -16.27 22.05
N VAL A 128 4.64 -14.97 22.42
CA VAL A 128 3.38 -14.25 22.61
C VAL A 128 2.85 -13.85 21.23
N MET A 129 1.75 -14.46 20.81
CA MET A 129 1.06 -14.10 19.57
C MET A 129 -0.18 -13.28 19.91
N LEU A 130 -0.21 -12.04 19.43
CA LEU A 130 -1.37 -11.16 19.50
C LEU A 130 -2.22 -11.36 18.25
N LYS A 131 -3.40 -11.95 18.40
CA LYS A 131 -4.35 -12.14 17.31
C LYS A 131 -5.52 -11.19 17.50
N LYS A 132 -5.63 -10.21 16.61
CA LYS A 132 -6.81 -9.34 16.55
C LYS A 132 -7.93 -10.09 15.83
N GLU A 133 -9.00 -10.42 16.52
CA GLU A 133 -10.19 -11.04 15.95
C GLU A 133 -11.28 -9.98 15.77
N TYR A 134 -11.70 -9.77 14.52
CA TYR A 134 -12.78 -8.83 14.23
C TYR A 134 -14.13 -9.50 14.46
N LYS A 135 -14.98 -8.84 15.23
CA LYS A 135 -16.38 -9.22 15.35
C LYS A 135 -17.08 -8.81 14.06
N GLY A 136 -17.48 -9.78 13.26
CA GLY A 136 -18.15 -9.54 12.00
C GLY A 136 -19.51 -8.83 12.20
N THR A 137 -19.87 -8.01 11.23
CA THR A 137 -21.23 -7.45 11.16
C THR A 137 -22.25 -8.59 11.07
N PRO A 138 -23.37 -8.50 11.80
CA PRO A 138 -24.43 -9.52 11.69
C PRO A 138 -24.87 -9.69 10.24
N GLY A 139 -24.88 -10.94 9.78
CA GLY A 139 -25.27 -11.31 8.42
C GLY A 139 -25.08 -12.81 8.22
N GLU A 140 -25.63 -13.31 7.14
CA GLU A 140 -25.56 -14.73 6.82
C GLU A 140 -24.90 -14.96 5.47
N TRP A 141 -24.08 -16.01 5.41
CA TRP A 141 -23.59 -16.54 4.15
C TRP A 141 -24.66 -17.38 3.50
N ASN A 142 -25.01 -17.07 2.26
CA ASN A 142 -26.01 -17.77 1.48
C ASN A 142 -25.36 -18.57 0.35
N ASP A 143 -25.94 -19.72 0.03
CA ASP A 143 -25.51 -20.52 -1.10
C ASP A 143 -25.88 -19.82 -2.42
N VAL A 144 -24.90 -19.64 -3.30
CA VAL A 144 -25.09 -19.11 -4.67
C VAL A 144 -25.07 -20.25 -5.67
N SER A 145 -24.08 -21.13 -5.56
CA SER A 145 -23.92 -22.36 -6.34
C SER A 145 -22.98 -23.30 -5.56
N PRO A 146 -22.82 -24.57 -5.97
CA PRO A 146 -21.92 -25.49 -5.30
C PRO A 146 -20.52 -24.90 -5.12
N GLY A 147 -20.03 -24.81 -3.88
CA GLY A 147 -18.73 -24.24 -3.52
C GLY A 147 -18.61 -22.71 -3.65
N VAL A 148 -19.73 -22.01 -3.83
CA VAL A 148 -19.78 -20.55 -3.94
C VAL A 148 -20.83 -19.99 -2.98
N TYR A 149 -20.40 -19.10 -2.13
CA TYR A 149 -21.22 -18.48 -1.09
C TYR A 149 -21.15 -16.95 -1.19
N ALA A 150 -22.19 -16.27 -0.77
CA ALA A 150 -22.22 -14.81 -0.70
C ALA A 150 -22.75 -14.32 0.63
N PHE A 151 -22.10 -13.30 1.14
CA PHE A 151 -22.55 -12.46 2.24
C PHE A 151 -23.01 -11.13 1.67
N THR A 152 -24.17 -10.63 2.09
CA THR A 152 -24.66 -9.30 1.67
C THR A 152 -25.16 -8.53 2.88
N ASN A 153 -24.86 -7.23 2.92
CA ASN A 153 -25.41 -6.32 3.92
C ASN A 153 -25.60 -4.91 3.34
N GLU A 154 -26.53 -4.15 3.92
CA GLU A 154 -26.80 -2.75 3.57
C GLU A 154 -26.53 -1.86 4.78
N PHE A 155 -26.02 -0.66 4.51
CA PHE A 155 -25.71 0.34 5.51
C PHE A 155 -26.24 1.70 5.11
N ASP A 156 -26.73 2.43 6.07
CA ASP A 156 -27.06 3.84 5.87
C ASP A 156 -25.79 4.68 6.00
N VAL A 157 -25.39 5.29 4.89
CA VAL A 157 -24.23 6.20 4.78
C VAL A 157 -24.67 7.66 4.60
N SER A 158 -25.92 7.96 4.88
CA SER A 158 -26.46 9.34 4.81
C SER A 158 -25.68 10.25 5.76
N GLY A 159 -25.25 11.41 5.26
CA GLY A 159 -24.52 12.40 6.03
C GLY A 159 -23.07 12.04 6.34
N LEU A 160 -22.51 11.03 5.66
CA LEU A 160 -21.10 10.75 5.69
C LEU A 160 -20.37 11.48 4.56
N ASP A 161 -19.10 11.81 4.80
CA ASP A 161 -18.23 12.48 3.84
C ASP A 161 -17.26 11.49 3.19
N GLU A 162 -16.86 10.43 3.92
CA GLU A 162 -15.83 9.50 3.47
C GLU A 162 -16.17 8.02 3.74
N VAL A 163 -15.60 7.14 2.92
CA VAL A 163 -15.67 5.68 3.08
C VAL A 163 -14.27 5.07 2.95
N SER A 164 -13.88 4.29 3.95
CA SER A 164 -12.66 3.48 3.94
C SER A 164 -12.99 2.00 3.71
N VAL A 165 -12.29 1.36 2.76
CA VAL A 165 -12.46 -0.05 2.43
C VAL A 165 -11.14 -0.78 2.54
N GLN A 166 -11.05 -1.78 3.42
CA GLN A 166 -9.83 -2.55 3.66
C GLN A 166 -10.08 -4.04 3.46
N LEU A 167 -9.28 -4.67 2.61
CA LEU A 167 -9.30 -6.11 2.38
C LEU A 167 -7.93 -6.71 2.74
N THR A 168 -7.91 -7.75 3.56
CA THR A 168 -6.66 -8.51 3.78
C THR A 168 -6.29 -9.36 2.58
N SER A 169 -7.28 -9.76 1.76
CA SER A 169 -7.08 -10.49 0.51
C SER A 169 -8.31 -10.40 -0.38
N GLY A 170 -8.14 -10.71 -1.67
CA GLY A 170 -9.23 -10.76 -2.62
C GLY A 170 -9.39 -9.48 -3.44
N SER A 171 -10.21 -9.57 -4.48
CA SER A 171 -10.49 -8.48 -5.40
C SER A 171 -11.60 -7.57 -4.88
N LEU A 172 -11.52 -6.29 -5.20
CA LEU A 172 -12.45 -5.25 -4.81
C LEU A 172 -13.06 -4.58 -6.04
N VAL A 173 -14.37 -4.52 -6.09
CA VAL A 173 -15.13 -3.74 -7.06
C VAL A 173 -15.93 -2.69 -6.29
N ILE A 174 -15.74 -1.41 -6.59
CA ILE A 174 -16.47 -0.30 -5.98
C ILE A 174 -17.22 0.46 -7.08
N VAL A 175 -18.51 0.64 -6.88
CA VAL A 175 -19.39 1.30 -7.85
C VAL A 175 -20.12 2.45 -7.18
N GLY A 176 -19.90 3.66 -7.69
CA GLY A 176 -20.65 4.83 -7.28
C GLY A 176 -22.08 4.79 -7.83
N ASN A 177 -23.05 5.17 -7.01
CA ASN A 177 -24.46 5.25 -7.38
C ASN A 177 -25.13 6.48 -6.74
N ASP A 178 -26.42 6.65 -7.00
CA ASP A 178 -27.21 7.75 -6.44
C ASP A 178 -28.00 7.34 -5.17
N SER A 179 -27.76 6.12 -4.64
CA SER A 179 -28.43 5.62 -3.44
C SER A 179 -27.84 6.25 -2.18
N PRO A 180 -28.64 6.67 -1.19
CA PRO A 180 -28.14 7.12 0.09
C PRO A 180 -27.61 5.99 0.98
N LYS A 181 -27.72 4.75 0.52
CA LYS A 181 -27.27 3.55 1.21
C LYS A 181 -26.07 2.94 0.51
N ALA A 182 -25.13 2.44 1.29
CA ALA A 182 -24.11 1.54 0.82
C ALA A 182 -24.59 0.08 0.91
N SER A 183 -24.18 -0.74 -0.04
CA SER A 183 -24.34 -2.19 0.06
C SER A 183 -23.01 -2.88 -0.18
N ILE A 184 -22.71 -3.89 0.66
CA ILE A 184 -21.54 -4.74 0.51
C ILE A 184 -21.97 -6.15 0.16
N SER A 185 -21.32 -6.75 -0.82
CA SER A 185 -21.46 -8.16 -1.18
C SER A 185 -20.07 -8.79 -1.20
N VAL A 186 -19.86 -9.81 -0.39
CA VAL A 186 -18.61 -10.60 -0.37
C VAL A 186 -18.92 -11.98 -0.89
N LYS A 187 -18.32 -12.35 -2.02
CA LYS A 187 -18.41 -13.67 -2.62
C LYS A 187 -17.18 -14.49 -2.27
N ALA A 188 -17.40 -15.66 -1.70
CA ALA A 188 -16.34 -16.61 -1.38
C ALA A 188 -16.47 -17.86 -2.27
N SER A 189 -15.37 -18.34 -2.82
CA SER A 189 -15.28 -19.55 -3.64
C SER A 189 -13.98 -20.29 -3.40
N GLY A 190 -13.95 -21.60 -3.69
CA GLY A 190 -12.76 -22.45 -3.53
C GLY A 190 -13.04 -23.66 -2.63
N ASP A 191 -12.01 -24.14 -1.93
CA ASP A 191 -12.08 -25.31 -1.07
C ASP A 191 -12.78 -25.00 0.28
N ILE A 192 -14.08 -24.76 0.21
CA ILE A 192 -14.92 -24.46 1.38
C ILE A 192 -15.70 -25.72 1.72
N ALA A 193 -15.32 -26.41 2.81
CA ALA A 193 -15.94 -27.67 3.21
C ALA A 193 -17.40 -27.51 3.67
N ALA A 194 -17.74 -26.39 4.28
CA ALA A 194 -19.10 -26.07 4.72
C ALA A 194 -19.28 -24.56 4.89
N ARG A 195 -20.49 -24.07 4.63
CA ARG A 195 -20.87 -22.65 4.76
C ARG A 195 -20.64 -22.11 6.18
N GLU A 196 -20.89 -22.92 7.17
CA GLU A 196 -20.74 -22.55 8.59
C GLU A 196 -19.31 -22.13 8.95
N LEU A 197 -18.32 -22.73 8.28
CA LEU A 197 -16.91 -22.39 8.47
C LEU A 197 -16.54 -20.99 7.96
N LEU A 198 -17.32 -20.43 7.02
CA LEU A 198 -17.06 -19.09 6.52
C LEU A 198 -17.18 -18.01 7.58
N LYS A 199 -18.02 -18.19 8.59
CA LYS A 199 -18.14 -17.24 9.71
C LYS A 199 -16.87 -17.16 10.53
N GLU A 200 -16.11 -18.24 10.62
CA GLU A 200 -14.81 -18.29 11.30
C GLU A 200 -13.66 -17.86 10.39
N MET A 201 -13.80 -18.13 9.08
CA MET A 201 -12.73 -17.90 8.10
C MET A 201 -12.71 -16.46 7.58
N VAL A 202 -13.88 -15.82 7.45
CA VAL A 202 -14.00 -14.49 6.85
C VAL A 202 -14.87 -13.60 7.73
N SER A 203 -14.29 -12.52 8.24
CA SER A 203 -15.01 -11.48 8.96
C SER A 203 -15.31 -10.31 8.03
N VAL A 204 -16.57 -9.93 7.92
CA VAL A 204 -17.01 -8.71 7.24
C VAL A 204 -17.42 -7.71 8.32
N VAL A 205 -16.72 -6.59 8.40
CA VAL A 205 -16.94 -5.57 9.43
C VAL A 205 -17.35 -4.27 8.76
N SER A 206 -18.33 -3.60 9.34
CA SER A 206 -18.74 -2.27 8.93
C SER A 206 -19.00 -1.41 10.15
N ASN A 207 -18.34 -0.29 10.24
CA ASN A 207 -18.42 0.65 11.35
C ASN A 207 -18.66 2.07 10.85
N LYS A 208 -19.47 2.84 11.58
CA LYS A 208 -19.53 4.30 11.44
C LYS A 208 -18.56 4.94 12.43
N ASN A 209 -17.77 5.91 11.98
CA ASN A 209 -16.85 6.63 12.85
C ASN A 209 -16.87 8.13 12.49
N GLY A 210 -17.64 8.89 13.24
CA GLY A 210 -17.84 10.32 12.96
C GLY A 210 -18.54 10.55 11.63
N SER A 211 -17.89 11.29 10.72
CA SER A 211 -18.37 11.56 9.35
C SER A 211 -17.98 10.48 8.35
N GLY A 212 -17.35 9.38 8.78
CA GLY A 212 -16.88 8.32 7.89
C GLY A 212 -17.51 6.95 8.17
N ALA A 213 -17.42 6.05 7.19
CA ALA A 213 -17.68 4.63 7.35
C ALA A 213 -16.45 3.80 7.01
N GLU A 214 -16.25 2.70 7.74
CA GLU A 214 -15.18 1.75 7.48
C GLU A 214 -15.78 0.37 7.16
N PHE A 215 -15.36 -0.19 6.04
CA PHE A 215 -15.66 -1.56 5.63
C PHE A 215 -14.38 -2.38 5.63
N LYS A 216 -14.37 -3.49 6.37
CA LYS A 216 -13.25 -4.44 6.37
C LYS A 216 -13.71 -5.83 5.97
N VAL A 217 -12.93 -6.47 5.09
CA VAL A 217 -13.08 -7.90 4.81
C VAL A 217 -11.77 -8.57 5.20
N VAL A 218 -11.82 -9.35 6.26
CA VAL A 218 -10.66 -10.00 6.85
C VAL A 218 -10.74 -11.50 6.60
N ASN A 219 -9.74 -12.04 5.93
CA ASN A 219 -9.52 -13.48 5.86
C ASN A 219 -8.71 -13.89 7.10
N ASN A 220 -9.37 -14.56 8.06
CA ASN A 220 -8.78 -14.96 9.34
C ASN A 220 -7.87 -16.20 9.24
N LYS A 221 -7.90 -16.92 8.12
CA LYS A 221 -7.02 -18.08 7.90
C LYS A 221 -5.78 -17.69 7.11
N SER A 222 -4.65 -18.26 7.52
CA SER A 222 -3.37 -18.14 6.84
C SER A 222 -3.41 -18.72 5.41
N SER A 223 -2.38 -18.49 4.64
CA SER A 223 -2.15 -18.75 3.21
C SER A 223 -2.49 -20.16 2.67
N ASP A 224 -2.84 -21.11 3.53
CA ASP A 224 -3.09 -22.50 3.13
C ASP A 224 -4.52 -22.82 2.70
N SER A 225 -5.45 -21.87 2.82
CA SER A 225 -6.80 -22.05 2.32
C SER A 225 -6.95 -21.45 0.91
N ASN A 226 -7.24 -22.28 -0.09
CA ASN A 226 -7.53 -21.87 -1.47
C ASN A 226 -8.89 -21.11 -1.59
N ILE A 227 -9.14 -20.15 -0.70
CA ILE A 227 -10.37 -19.35 -0.73
C ILE A 227 -10.10 -18.09 -1.52
N GLN A 228 -10.91 -17.88 -2.56
CA GLN A 228 -10.93 -16.65 -3.34
C GLN A 228 -12.08 -15.77 -2.85
N LEU A 229 -11.75 -14.53 -2.49
CA LEU A 229 -12.73 -13.52 -2.09
C LEU A 229 -12.87 -12.47 -3.18
N GLN A 230 -14.12 -12.15 -3.49
CA GLN A 230 -14.46 -11.01 -4.33
C GLN A 230 -15.44 -10.12 -3.57
N THR A 231 -15.05 -8.91 -3.28
CA THR A 231 -15.88 -7.92 -2.59
C THR A 231 -16.41 -6.91 -3.60
N THR A 232 -17.72 -6.70 -3.60
CA THR A 232 -18.38 -5.64 -4.39
C THR A 232 -19.09 -4.70 -3.44
N ILE A 233 -18.82 -3.41 -3.58
CA ILE A 233 -19.44 -2.36 -2.76
C ILE A 233 -20.12 -1.34 -3.68
N TYR A 234 -21.36 -1.04 -3.40
CA TYR A 234 -22.10 0.05 -4.01
C TYR A 234 -22.25 1.16 -2.97
N ILE A 235 -21.83 2.37 -3.30
CA ILE A 235 -21.87 3.53 -2.40
C ILE A 235 -22.26 4.80 -3.16
N PRO A 236 -22.73 5.86 -2.48
CA PRO A 236 -22.98 7.15 -3.11
C PRO A 236 -21.75 7.65 -3.86
N SER A 237 -21.95 8.13 -5.08
CA SER A 237 -20.88 8.55 -6.00
C SER A 237 -20.14 9.84 -5.57
N ASN A 238 -20.68 10.59 -4.61
CA ASN A 238 -20.14 11.87 -4.14
C ASN A 238 -19.29 11.75 -2.86
N LEU A 239 -19.08 10.56 -2.33
CA LEU A 239 -18.24 10.34 -1.14
C LEU A 239 -16.76 10.20 -1.52
N ASP A 240 -15.90 10.66 -0.63
CA ASP A 240 -14.47 10.39 -0.72
C ASP A 240 -14.18 8.94 -0.36
N ILE A 241 -13.23 8.33 -1.08
CA ILE A 241 -12.96 6.90 -0.93
C ILE A 241 -11.48 6.65 -0.72
N THR A 242 -11.18 5.92 0.34
CA THR A 242 -9.86 5.32 0.53
C THR A 242 -9.99 3.81 0.52
N SER A 243 -9.21 3.11 -0.32
CA SER A 243 -9.21 1.65 -0.29
C SER A 243 -7.82 1.03 -0.33
N PHE A 244 -7.70 -0.10 0.37
CA PHE A 244 -6.48 -0.87 0.43
C PHE A 244 -6.77 -2.37 0.32
N THR A 245 -5.96 -3.10 -0.48
CA THR A 245 -5.92 -4.57 -0.49
C THR A 245 -4.48 -5.08 -0.62
N ASN A 246 -4.14 -6.16 0.08
CA ASN A 246 -2.75 -6.68 0.03
C ASN A 246 -2.36 -7.28 -1.32
N GLY A 247 -3.27 -7.81 -2.12
CA GLY A 247 -2.86 -8.49 -3.36
C GLY A 247 -3.91 -8.55 -4.45
N GLY A 248 -5.16 -8.18 -4.16
CA GLY A 248 -6.27 -8.25 -5.09
C GLY A 248 -6.33 -7.09 -6.07
N HIS A 249 -7.07 -7.29 -7.14
CA HIS A 249 -7.39 -6.23 -8.09
C HIS A 249 -8.39 -5.25 -7.48
N ILE A 250 -8.28 -3.98 -7.86
CA ILE A 250 -9.24 -2.93 -7.53
C ILE A 250 -9.86 -2.42 -8.83
N GLU A 251 -11.17 -2.43 -8.89
CA GLU A 251 -11.96 -1.79 -9.95
C GLU A 251 -12.88 -0.75 -9.31
N ALA A 252 -12.81 0.52 -9.76
CA ALA A 252 -13.66 1.58 -9.27
C ALA A 252 -14.29 2.35 -10.44
N THR A 253 -15.58 2.62 -10.31
CA THR A 253 -16.36 3.24 -11.39
C THR A 253 -17.38 4.24 -10.85
N ASN A 254 -17.49 5.41 -11.51
CA ASN A 254 -18.52 6.41 -11.30
C ASN A 254 -18.44 7.15 -9.96
N PHE A 255 -17.33 7.89 -9.73
CA PHE A 255 -17.16 8.72 -8.54
C PHE A 255 -16.89 10.18 -8.89
N GLN A 256 -17.35 11.07 -8.00
CA GLN A 256 -17.21 12.53 -8.11
C GLN A 256 -16.46 13.12 -6.90
N GLY A 257 -16.16 12.33 -5.88
CA GLY A 257 -15.33 12.67 -4.73
C GLY A 257 -13.85 12.31 -4.94
N ASP A 258 -13.04 12.64 -3.95
CA ASP A 258 -11.63 12.30 -3.97
C ASP A 258 -11.42 10.81 -3.69
N VAL A 259 -10.51 10.18 -4.43
CA VAL A 259 -10.32 8.75 -4.34
C VAL A 259 -8.85 8.35 -4.19
N GLU A 260 -8.59 7.44 -3.25
CA GLU A 260 -7.28 6.85 -3.04
C GLU A 260 -7.35 5.32 -3.06
N PHE A 261 -6.68 4.68 -4.02
CA PHE A 261 -6.66 3.24 -4.21
C PHE A 261 -5.25 2.68 -4.10
N LYS A 262 -5.04 1.71 -3.21
CA LYS A 262 -3.74 1.04 -3.01
C LYS A 262 -3.86 -0.47 -3.03
N THR A 263 -2.94 -1.13 -3.74
CA THR A 263 -2.78 -2.59 -3.68
C THR A 263 -1.29 -2.97 -3.80
N SER A 264 -0.85 -4.02 -3.10
CA SER A 264 0.55 -4.45 -3.25
C SER A 264 0.79 -5.20 -4.58
N GLY A 265 -0.09 -6.10 -4.99
CA GLY A 265 0.17 -6.94 -6.18
C GLY A 265 -0.83 -6.82 -7.32
N GLY A 266 -2.03 -6.35 -7.06
CA GLY A 266 -3.15 -6.34 -8.01
C GLY A 266 -3.11 -5.20 -9.02
N HIS A 267 -3.92 -5.32 -10.05
CA HIS A 267 -4.18 -4.24 -10.99
C HIS A 267 -5.20 -3.26 -10.42
N ILE A 268 -5.10 -1.99 -10.82
CA ILE A 268 -6.09 -0.96 -10.50
C ILE A 268 -6.71 -0.48 -11.81
N THR A 269 -8.02 -0.59 -11.93
CA THR A 269 -8.80 -0.13 -13.09
C THR A 269 -9.82 0.90 -12.62
N LEU A 270 -9.71 2.12 -13.14
CA LEU A 270 -10.52 3.27 -12.77
C LEU A 270 -11.28 3.79 -13.99
N LYS A 271 -12.55 4.10 -13.80
CA LYS A 271 -13.39 4.56 -14.90
C LYS A 271 -14.43 5.57 -14.44
N ASP A 272 -14.69 6.59 -15.26
CA ASP A 272 -15.72 7.61 -15.01
C ASP A 272 -15.55 8.28 -13.64
N LEU A 273 -14.33 8.80 -13.35
CA LEU A 273 -14.00 9.48 -12.11
C LEU A 273 -13.82 10.98 -12.32
N SER A 274 -14.16 11.75 -11.29
CA SER A 274 -13.87 13.19 -11.24
C SER A 274 -13.55 13.60 -9.80
N GLY A 275 -12.50 14.43 -9.60
CA GLY A 275 -11.93 14.81 -8.30
C GLY A 275 -10.44 14.53 -8.27
N ASP A 276 -9.86 14.51 -7.08
CA ASP A 276 -8.46 14.14 -6.88
C ASP A 276 -8.33 12.61 -6.86
N ILE A 277 -7.51 12.07 -7.77
CA ILE A 277 -7.40 10.62 -7.98
C ILE A 277 -5.98 10.15 -7.65
N THR A 278 -5.84 9.32 -6.65
CA THR A 278 -4.57 8.66 -6.33
C THR A 278 -4.69 7.15 -6.49
N ALA A 279 -3.77 6.54 -7.26
CA ALA A 279 -3.69 5.10 -7.42
C ALA A 279 -2.26 4.60 -7.31
N PHE A 280 -2.04 3.61 -6.45
CA PHE A 280 -0.73 3.00 -6.21
C PHE A 280 -0.79 1.49 -6.23
N THR A 281 0.13 0.85 -6.96
CA THR A 281 0.37 -0.59 -6.90
C THR A 281 1.87 -0.90 -6.98
N GLU A 282 2.33 -1.90 -6.25
CA GLU A 282 3.73 -2.32 -6.35
C GLU A 282 3.98 -3.17 -7.61
N GLY A 283 3.15 -4.16 -7.88
CA GLY A 283 3.37 -5.11 -8.99
C GLY A 283 2.45 -4.97 -10.19
N GLY A 284 1.24 -4.48 -9.98
CA GLY A 284 0.15 -4.48 -10.97
C GLY A 284 0.21 -3.34 -11.99
N HIS A 285 -0.70 -3.38 -12.92
CA HIS A 285 -0.93 -2.28 -13.87
C HIS A 285 -1.96 -1.31 -13.32
N ILE A 286 -1.85 -0.03 -13.72
CA ILE A 286 -2.87 0.98 -13.46
C ILE A 286 -3.46 1.43 -14.79
N ARG A 287 -4.79 1.45 -14.85
CA ARG A 287 -5.53 2.00 -15.98
C ARG A 287 -6.60 2.96 -15.48
N ILE A 288 -6.62 4.15 -16.03
CA ILE A 288 -7.72 5.10 -15.86
C ILE A 288 -8.33 5.43 -17.21
N THR A 289 -9.67 5.54 -17.26
CA THR A 289 -10.42 5.76 -18.50
C THR A 289 -11.57 6.72 -18.25
N ASP A 290 -11.85 7.64 -19.20
CA ASP A 290 -13.01 8.55 -19.21
C ASP A 290 -13.13 9.35 -17.91
N SER A 291 -12.02 9.94 -17.43
CA SER A 291 -11.95 10.59 -16.13
C SER A 291 -11.34 11.99 -16.23
N LYS A 292 -11.55 12.82 -15.20
CA LYS A 292 -11.06 14.19 -15.15
C LYS A 292 -10.68 14.60 -13.73
N GLY A 293 -9.86 15.65 -13.62
CA GLY A 293 -9.37 16.22 -12.36
C GLY A 293 -7.86 16.07 -12.21
N ASP A 294 -7.36 16.03 -10.98
CA ASP A 294 -5.95 15.84 -10.71
C ASP A 294 -5.65 14.37 -10.40
N ALA A 295 -4.81 13.70 -11.21
CA ALA A 295 -4.55 12.29 -11.04
C ALA A 295 -3.08 11.97 -10.82
N SER A 296 -2.78 11.14 -9.80
CA SER A 296 -1.46 10.58 -9.51
C SER A 296 -1.49 9.05 -9.57
N LEU A 297 -0.93 8.47 -10.64
CA LEU A 297 -0.95 7.05 -10.94
C LEU A 297 0.48 6.49 -10.85
N LYS A 298 0.76 5.63 -9.85
CA LYS A 298 2.11 5.12 -9.57
C LYS A 298 2.13 3.59 -9.47
N SER A 299 2.95 2.94 -10.31
CA SER A 299 3.24 1.51 -10.23
C SER A 299 4.75 1.30 -10.11
N LEU A 300 5.21 0.33 -9.29
CA LEU A 300 6.63 0.00 -9.26
C LEU A 300 7.01 -0.95 -10.43
N GLY A 301 6.21 -1.97 -10.70
CA GLY A 301 6.53 -2.97 -11.72
C GLY A 301 5.72 -2.91 -13.02
N GLY A 302 4.46 -2.52 -12.93
CA GLY A 302 3.50 -2.62 -14.03
C GLY A 302 3.43 -1.41 -14.95
N HIS A 303 2.59 -1.52 -15.96
CA HIS A 303 2.30 -0.42 -16.88
C HIS A 303 1.31 0.58 -16.26
N VAL A 304 1.44 1.85 -16.63
CA VAL A 304 0.48 2.89 -16.27
C VAL A 304 -0.15 3.45 -17.53
N SER A 305 -1.47 3.49 -17.60
CA SER A 305 -2.20 3.98 -18.77
C SER A 305 -3.37 4.89 -18.41
N ALA A 306 -3.52 5.96 -19.18
CA ALA A 306 -4.64 6.88 -19.13
C ALA A 306 -5.27 7.01 -20.52
N ILE A 307 -6.59 6.91 -20.61
CA ILE A 307 -7.33 7.01 -21.86
C ILE A 307 -8.47 7.99 -21.66
N ASN A 308 -8.55 9.02 -22.51
CA ASN A 308 -9.57 10.06 -22.44
C ASN A 308 -9.60 10.71 -21.04
N PHE A 309 -8.47 11.36 -20.69
CA PHE A 309 -8.28 12.03 -19.40
C PHE A 309 -8.12 13.55 -19.59
N GLU A 310 -8.80 14.30 -18.76
CA GLU A 310 -8.76 15.76 -18.75
C GLU A 310 -8.32 16.30 -17.38
N GLY A 311 -7.24 17.08 -17.35
CA GLY A 311 -6.69 17.71 -16.15
C GLY A 311 -5.21 17.49 -15.95
N ASP A 312 -4.74 17.58 -14.70
CA ASP A 312 -3.35 17.41 -14.35
C ASP A 312 -3.05 15.93 -14.06
N LEU A 313 -2.17 15.33 -14.89
CA LEU A 313 -1.92 13.90 -14.86
C LEU A 313 -0.47 13.56 -14.54
N GLU A 314 -0.22 12.92 -13.41
CA GLU A 314 1.06 12.28 -13.10
C GLU A 314 0.98 10.77 -13.33
N MET A 315 1.86 10.23 -14.18
CA MET A 315 2.00 8.80 -14.43
C MET A 315 3.43 8.34 -14.18
N ARG A 316 3.65 7.41 -13.25
CA ARG A 316 4.99 6.91 -12.90
C ARG A 316 5.05 5.40 -12.86
N THR A 317 6.13 4.84 -13.43
CA THR A 317 6.48 3.43 -13.26
C THR A 317 8.00 3.25 -13.23
N SER A 318 8.48 2.22 -12.51
CA SER A 318 9.91 1.88 -12.57
C SER A 318 10.22 0.89 -13.70
N GLY A 319 9.38 -0.12 -13.94
CA GLY A 319 9.68 -1.18 -14.93
C GLY A 319 8.82 -1.14 -16.19
N GLY A 320 7.62 -0.62 -16.12
CA GLY A 320 6.62 -0.72 -17.18
C GLY A 320 6.63 0.43 -18.19
N ASN A 321 5.71 0.38 -19.14
CA ASN A 321 5.46 1.47 -20.07
C ASN A 321 4.46 2.46 -19.47
N VAL A 322 4.57 3.72 -19.88
CA VAL A 322 3.58 4.77 -19.66
C VAL A 322 2.86 5.06 -20.96
N LYS A 323 1.53 5.01 -20.96
CA LYS A 323 0.71 5.28 -22.14
C LYS A 323 -0.43 6.25 -21.82
N GLY A 324 -0.44 7.39 -22.48
CA GLY A 324 -1.55 8.32 -22.49
C GLY A 324 -2.18 8.42 -23.87
N THR A 325 -3.51 8.35 -23.95
CA THR A 325 -4.25 8.45 -25.21
C THR A 325 -5.43 9.39 -25.05
N LYS A 326 -5.62 10.34 -25.96
CA LYS A 326 -6.64 11.39 -25.89
C LYS A 326 -6.54 12.21 -24.59
N LEU A 327 -5.33 12.67 -24.29
CA LEU A 327 -5.07 13.51 -23.12
C LEU A 327 -5.43 14.97 -23.40
N SER A 328 -5.91 15.66 -22.37
CA SER A 328 -6.16 17.09 -22.36
C SER A 328 -5.70 17.67 -21.01
N GLY A 329 -4.86 18.69 -21.02
CA GLY A 329 -4.31 19.31 -19.81
C GLY A 329 -2.80 19.19 -19.71
N SER A 330 -2.26 19.17 -18.48
CA SER A 330 -0.84 18.96 -18.22
C SER A 330 -0.52 17.49 -17.94
N THR A 331 0.72 17.08 -18.21
CA THR A 331 1.12 15.68 -18.00
C THR A 331 2.57 15.57 -17.55
N ASN A 332 2.80 14.85 -16.46
CA ASN A 332 4.11 14.44 -15.96
C ASN A 332 4.25 12.91 -16.04
N ALA A 333 4.97 12.42 -17.05
CA ALA A 333 5.16 11.00 -17.31
C ALA A 333 6.60 10.56 -17.00
N PHE A 334 6.75 9.51 -16.21
CA PHE A 334 8.06 8.95 -15.85
C PHE A 334 8.07 7.43 -15.98
N SER A 335 9.13 6.89 -16.63
CA SER A 335 9.47 5.47 -16.59
C SER A 335 10.99 5.30 -16.43
N SER A 336 11.45 4.35 -15.60
CA SER A 336 12.88 4.07 -15.55
C SER A 336 13.35 3.17 -16.70
N GLY A 337 12.54 2.18 -17.11
CA GLY A 337 12.96 1.16 -18.09
C GLY A 337 12.06 0.96 -19.30
N GLY A 338 10.80 1.40 -19.26
CA GLY A 338 9.85 1.20 -20.36
C GLY A 338 9.74 2.40 -21.32
N ASN A 339 8.85 2.30 -22.29
CA ASN A 339 8.57 3.40 -23.20
C ASN A 339 7.49 4.33 -22.66
N ILE A 340 7.55 5.60 -23.10
CA ILE A 340 6.52 6.61 -22.84
C ILE A 340 5.87 6.98 -24.16
N ASN A 341 4.54 6.78 -24.25
CA ASN A 341 3.75 7.13 -25.43
C ASN A 341 2.59 8.01 -24.99
N LEU A 342 2.59 9.27 -25.42
CA LEU A 342 1.58 10.25 -25.04
C LEU A 342 0.91 10.81 -26.30
N GLN A 343 -0.40 10.77 -26.34
CA GLN A 343 -1.21 11.37 -27.40
C GLN A 343 -2.17 12.41 -26.83
N PHE A 344 -2.03 13.64 -27.25
CA PHE A 344 -2.84 14.77 -26.81
C PHE A 344 -3.89 15.15 -27.84
N ILE A 345 -5.10 15.43 -27.39
CA ILE A 345 -6.14 16.09 -28.17
C ILE A 345 -6.13 17.60 -27.95
N SER A 346 -5.65 18.04 -26.78
CA SER A 346 -5.45 19.43 -26.41
C SER A 346 -4.25 19.55 -25.47
N VAL A 347 -3.47 20.60 -25.59
CA VAL A 347 -2.36 20.91 -24.67
C VAL A 347 -2.80 22.10 -23.82
N GLY A 348 -3.25 21.84 -22.61
CA GLY A 348 -3.74 22.84 -21.66
C GLY A 348 -2.71 23.29 -20.62
N GLY A 349 -1.55 22.63 -20.57
CA GLY A 349 -0.47 22.92 -19.62
C GLY A 349 0.85 22.25 -20.06
N ASP A 350 1.80 22.18 -19.13
CA ASP A 350 3.13 21.65 -19.41
C ASP A 350 3.13 20.13 -19.57
N ILE A 351 3.98 19.64 -20.48
CA ILE A 351 4.19 18.21 -20.73
C ILE A 351 5.62 17.87 -20.34
N GLN A 352 5.79 17.00 -19.36
CA GLN A 352 7.08 16.45 -18.96
C GLN A 352 7.10 14.95 -19.18
N ALA A 353 7.97 14.46 -20.07
CA ALA A 353 8.21 13.05 -20.29
C ALA A 353 9.68 12.72 -20.00
N ARG A 354 9.93 11.92 -18.95
CA ARG A 354 11.29 11.53 -18.56
C ARG A 354 11.42 10.02 -18.51
N ASN A 355 12.46 9.53 -19.18
CA ASN A 355 12.73 8.10 -19.25
C ASN A 355 14.20 7.82 -18.93
N GLY A 356 14.47 6.78 -18.16
CA GLY A 356 15.84 6.30 -17.93
C GLY A 356 16.40 5.62 -19.18
N ALA A 357 15.66 4.65 -19.72
CA ALA A 357 16.00 3.93 -20.96
C ALA A 357 14.72 3.55 -21.71
N GLY A 358 14.67 3.81 -23.01
CA GLY A 358 13.51 3.53 -23.87
C GLY A 358 13.12 4.74 -24.71
N GLN A 359 12.07 4.57 -25.48
CA GLN A 359 11.58 5.60 -26.39
C GLN A 359 10.56 6.52 -25.71
N ILE A 360 10.57 7.78 -26.11
CA ILE A 360 9.52 8.75 -25.82
C ILE A 360 8.88 9.16 -27.13
N ASP A 361 7.59 8.94 -27.28
CA ASP A 361 6.79 9.35 -28.42
C ASP A 361 5.65 10.25 -27.96
N ILE A 362 5.63 11.49 -28.44
CA ILE A 362 4.62 12.50 -28.12
C ILE A 362 3.90 12.91 -29.40
N LEU A 363 2.58 12.64 -29.43
CA LEU A 363 1.71 13.02 -30.52
C LEU A 363 0.90 14.25 -30.10
N LEU A 364 1.02 15.31 -30.86
CA LEU A 364 0.42 16.62 -30.57
C LEU A 364 -0.68 16.98 -31.57
N PRO A 365 -1.71 17.71 -31.15
CA PRO A 365 -2.74 18.17 -32.07
C PRO A 365 -2.18 19.15 -33.12
N ALA A 366 -2.90 19.29 -34.22
CA ALA A 366 -2.56 20.30 -35.24
C ALA A 366 -2.64 21.71 -34.67
N GLY A 367 -1.71 22.59 -35.07
CA GLY A 367 -1.74 24.00 -34.69
C GLY A 367 -1.31 24.28 -33.25
N VAL A 368 -0.77 23.29 -32.52
CA VAL A 368 -0.26 23.48 -31.16
C VAL A 368 0.84 24.54 -31.12
N SER A 369 0.80 25.40 -30.08
CA SER A 369 1.84 26.36 -29.72
C SER A 369 2.49 25.93 -28.43
N ALA A 370 3.82 25.72 -28.42
CA ALA A 370 4.56 25.24 -27.25
C ALA A 370 6.05 25.54 -27.36
N ASN A 371 6.77 25.53 -26.25
CA ASN A 371 8.23 25.53 -26.20
C ASN A 371 8.74 24.08 -26.08
N ILE A 372 9.73 23.71 -26.86
CA ILE A 372 10.26 22.35 -26.92
C ILE A 372 11.68 22.30 -26.33
N ASN A 373 11.90 21.36 -25.41
CA ASN A 373 13.22 20.98 -24.90
C ASN A 373 13.33 19.46 -24.88
N ALA A 374 13.85 18.88 -25.93
CA ALA A 374 13.96 17.45 -26.12
C ALA A 374 15.41 16.97 -26.14
N ASN A 375 15.73 15.90 -25.39
CA ASN A 375 17.07 15.30 -25.27
C ASN A 375 17.00 13.78 -25.31
N GLY A 376 17.93 13.16 -26.04
CA GLY A 376 18.02 11.69 -26.14
C GLY A 376 19.21 11.26 -26.98
N THR A 377 19.36 9.97 -27.23
CA THR A 377 20.39 9.47 -28.22
C THR A 377 20.08 9.99 -29.64
N LYS A 378 18.81 10.12 -29.93
CA LYS A 378 18.28 10.73 -31.15
C LYS A 378 17.01 11.48 -30.87
N VAL A 379 16.85 12.67 -31.43
CA VAL A 379 15.63 13.48 -31.29
C VAL A 379 15.08 13.79 -32.68
N GLU A 380 13.78 13.55 -32.86
CA GLU A 380 13.09 13.77 -34.15
C GLU A 380 11.83 14.63 -33.92
N ILE A 381 11.71 15.69 -34.70
CA ILE A 381 10.48 16.47 -34.81
C ILE A 381 9.82 16.16 -36.14
N GLY A 382 8.61 15.62 -36.10
CA GLY A 382 7.85 15.20 -37.27
C GLY A 382 7.48 16.35 -38.20
N ALA A 383 7.24 16.03 -39.43
CA ALA A 383 6.72 16.97 -40.43
C ALA A 383 5.32 17.47 -40.02
N GLY A 384 4.97 18.70 -40.39
CA GLY A 384 3.65 19.29 -40.09
C GLY A 384 3.52 19.94 -38.73
N LEU A 385 4.56 19.92 -37.88
CA LEU A 385 4.70 20.80 -36.72
C LEU A 385 5.50 22.04 -37.15
N ASN A 386 4.95 23.23 -36.95
CA ASN A 386 5.59 24.52 -37.31
C ASN A 386 6.72 24.84 -36.31
N PHE A 387 7.80 24.03 -36.38
CA PHE A 387 8.93 24.14 -35.46
C PHE A 387 9.95 25.20 -35.94
N LYS A 388 10.39 26.05 -35.02
CA LYS A 388 11.46 27.03 -35.16
C LYS A 388 12.45 26.84 -34.02
N GLY A 389 13.72 26.65 -34.34
CA GLY A 389 14.78 26.48 -33.34
C GLY A 389 15.93 25.59 -33.79
N ASP A 390 16.78 25.20 -32.84
CA ASP A 390 17.96 24.41 -33.06
C ASP A 390 17.63 22.91 -33.07
N LYS A 391 18.10 22.21 -34.16
CA LYS A 391 17.97 20.76 -34.30
C LYS A 391 19.37 20.13 -34.34
N LYS A 392 19.77 19.49 -33.24
CA LYS A 392 20.95 18.61 -33.22
C LYS A 392 20.48 17.16 -33.11
N LYS A 393 21.34 16.21 -33.45
CA LYS A 393 20.99 14.77 -33.39
C LYS A 393 20.45 14.33 -32.04
N SER A 394 21.05 14.82 -30.95
CA SER A 394 20.71 14.41 -29.56
C SER A 394 19.91 15.44 -28.78
N GLN A 395 19.66 16.62 -29.35
CA GLN A 395 18.98 17.71 -28.66
C GLN A 395 18.21 18.58 -29.63
N VAL A 396 16.99 18.93 -29.26
CA VAL A 396 16.17 19.92 -29.99
C VAL A 396 15.63 20.93 -28.98
N ILE A 397 15.87 22.22 -29.25
CA ILE A 397 15.39 23.34 -28.46
C ILE A 397 14.76 24.37 -29.40
N GLY A 398 13.54 24.79 -29.12
CA GLY A 398 12.84 25.77 -29.94
C GLY A 398 11.36 25.89 -29.61
N THR A 399 10.60 26.35 -30.57
CA THR A 399 9.17 26.62 -30.40
C THR A 399 8.33 25.98 -31.51
N LEU A 400 7.12 25.59 -31.16
CA LEU A 400 6.03 25.28 -32.07
C LEU A 400 5.08 26.48 -32.11
N GLY A 401 4.67 26.90 -33.30
CA GLY A 401 3.78 28.05 -33.46
C GLY A 401 4.35 29.31 -32.81
N ASN A 402 3.61 29.87 -31.86
CA ASN A 402 3.96 31.12 -31.14
C ASN A 402 4.66 30.85 -29.79
N GLY A 403 5.00 29.58 -29.45
CA GLY A 403 5.43 29.21 -28.11
C GLY A 403 4.27 29.09 -27.14
N GLY A 404 4.55 28.87 -25.85
CA GLY A 404 3.53 28.72 -24.80
C GLY A 404 3.92 27.64 -23.78
N ALA A 405 3.10 26.65 -23.59
CA ALA A 405 3.36 25.53 -22.67
C ALA A 405 4.72 24.86 -22.93
N GLU A 406 5.37 24.43 -21.86
CA GLU A 406 6.66 23.75 -21.92
C GLU A 406 6.48 22.27 -22.23
N ILE A 407 7.09 21.78 -23.33
CA ILE A 407 7.18 20.35 -23.64
C ILE A 407 8.62 19.88 -23.40
N THR A 408 8.87 19.24 -22.30
CA THR A 408 10.16 18.67 -21.93
C THR A 408 10.13 17.15 -22.13
N ALA A 409 10.96 16.62 -23.04
CA ALA A 409 11.10 15.18 -23.27
C ALA A 409 12.57 14.75 -23.15
N LYS A 410 12.90 13.92 -22.15
CA LYS A 410 14.28 13.51 -21.87
C LYS A 410 14.39 12.00 -21.66
N THR A 411 15.27 11.35 -22.42
CA THR A 411 15.64 9.94 -22.22
C THR A 411 17.14 9.79 -22.06
N GLY A 412 17.59 8.95 -21.13
CA GLY A 412 19.01 8.63 -20.98
C GLY A 412 19.54 7.82 -22.16
N TYR A 413 18.81 6.76 -22.52
CA TYR A 413 19.14 5.89 -23.66
C TYR A 413 17.89 5.63 -24.47
N GLY A 414 17.75 6.27 -25.65
CA GLY A 414 16.61 6.05 -26.52
C GLY A 414 16.36 7.21 -27.47
N THR A 415 15.29 7.10 -28.23
CA THR A 415 14.84 8.11 -29.18
C THR A 415 13.69 8.91 -28.60
N VAL A 416 13.72 10.23 -28.79
CA VAL A 416 12.57 11.10 -28.55
C VAL A 416 11.95 11.46 -29.89
N GLN A 417 10.67 11.21 -30.05
CA GLN A 417 9.89 11.59 -31.23
C GLN A 417 8.74 12.51 -30.79
N ILE A 418 8.62 13.66 -31.44
CA ILE A 418 7.49 14.57 -31.29
C ILE A 418 6.84 14.73 -32.64
N ARG A 419 5.61 14.28 -32.77
CA ARG A 419 4.90 14.20 -34.05
C ARG A 419 3.52 14.83 -33.98
N LYS A 420 2.97 15.20 -35.12
CA LYS A 420 1.57 15.62 -35.23
C LYS A 420 0.67 14.38 -35.18
N ASN A 421 -0.47 14.50 -34.50
CA ASN A 421 -1.56 13.52 -34.63
C ASN A 421 -2.03 13.45 -36.10
N GLU A 422 -2.30 12.24 -36.56
CA GLU A 422 -2.92 12.00 -37.86
C GLU A 422 -4.39 12.44 -37.88
#